data_f98900b5a6326092e1e0ce7793551ff6
#
_entry.id   f98900b5a6326092e1e0ce7793551ff6
#
_cell.length_a   1.000
_cell.length_b   1.000
_cell.length_c   1.000
_cell.angle_alpha   90.00
_cell.angle_beta   90.00
_cell.angle_gamma   90.00
#
_symmetry.space_group_name_H-M   'P 1'
#
loop_
_entity.id
_entity.type
_entity.pdbx_description
1 polymer ?
#
loop_
_entity_poly.entity_id
_entity_poly.type
_entity_poly.pdbx_seq_one_letter_code
_entity_poly.pdbx_strand_id
1 'polypeptide(L)' 'MSKPVIVYSTKDCIECNIVKQMLTEEGVTFEVRDVMTSREYQEEVEKFGFLGVPVTVVEDQAVKGFDHTELKRLIELAKQ' A
#
# COMPACT_ATOMS: atom_id res chain seq x y z
N MET A 1 -15.72 10.35 6.35
CA MET A 1 -15.18 10.25 4.99
C MET A 1 -13.91 9.42 5.00
N SER A 2 -13.71 8.62 3.96
CA SER A 2 -12.51 7.78 3.89
C SER A 2 -11.33 8.56 3.31
N LYS A 3 -10.13 8.16 3.72
CA LYS A 3 -8.88 8.75 3.23
C LYS A 3 -8.32 7.90 2.10
N PRO A 4 -7.59 8.49 1.16
CA PRO A 4 -7.00 7.72 0.06
C PRO A 4 -6.02 6.68 0.56
N VAL A 5 -6.06 5.51 -0.06
CA VAL A 5 -5.11 4.43 0.22
C VAL A 5 -4.34 4.16 -1.07
N ILE A 6 -3.01 4.11 -0.95
CA ILE A 6 -2.15 3.85 -2.10
C ILE A 6 -1.36 2.58 -1.82
N VAL A 7 -1.32 1.68 -2.79
CA VAL A 7 -0.53 0.45 -2.71
C VAL A 7 0.53 0.49 -3.80
N TYR A 8 1.79 0.61 -3.41
CA TYR A 8 2.90 0.49 -4.33
C TYR A 8 3.21 -0.98 -4.52
N SER A 9 3.19 -1.44 -5.75
CA SER A 9 3.35 -2.86 -6.02
C SER A 9 4.18 -3.07 -7.29
N THR A 10 4.39 -4.34 -7.63
CA THR A 10 5.02 -4.71 -8.88
C THR A 10 4.34 -5.97 -9.40
N LYS A 11 4.62 -6.30 -10.66
CA LYS A 11 4.12 -7.50 -11.30
C LYS A 11 4.72 -8.73 -10.61
N ASP A 12 3.95 -9.80 -10.53
CA ASP A 12 4.39 -11.09 -9.96
C ASP A 12 4.81 -11.02 -8.49
N CYS A 13 4.18 -10.14 -7.73
CA CYS A 13 4.46 -10.00 -6.30
C CYS A 13 3.32 -10.65 -5.51
N ILE A 14 3.61 -11.77 -4.86
CA ILE A 14 2.60 -12.52 -4.08
C ILE A 14 2.10 -11.68 -2.91
N GLU A 15 3.01 -11.06 -2.15
CA GLU A 15 2.62 -10.23 -1.01
C GLU A 15 1.78 -9.03 -1.44
N CYS A 16 2.09 -8.43 -2.58
CA CYS A 16 1.30 -7.33 -3.11
C CYS A 16 -0.15 -7.77 -3.36
N ASN A 17 -0.30 -8.98 -3.91
CA ASN A 17 -1.64 -9.50 -4.19
C ASN A 17 -2.40 -9.77 -2.90
N ILE A 18 -1.72 -10.26 -1.86
CA ILE A 18 -2.34 -10.52 -0.56
C ILE A 18 -2.82 -9.20 0.07
N VAL A 19 -1.99 -8.15 0.00
CA VAL A 19 -2.37 -6.83 0.52
C VAL A 19 -3.60 -6.30 -0.22
N LYS A 20 -3.60 -6.38 -1.56
CA LYS A 20 -4.73 -5.91 -2.36
C LYS A 20 -6.00 -6.68 -2.03
N GLN A 21 -5.88 -7.98 -1.82
CA GLN A 21 -7.03 -8.81 -1.46
C GLN A 21 -7.58 -8.40 -0.09
N MET A 22 -6.71 -8.18 0.88
CA MET A 22 -7.13 -7.75 2.21
C MET A 22 -7.89 -6.42 2.16
N LEU A 23 -7.37 -5.44 1.40
CA LEU A 23 -8.03 -4.14 1.26
C LEU A 23 -9.39 -4.27 0.60
N THR A 24 -9.49 -5.13 -0.42
CA THR A 24 -10.76 -5.39 -1.10
C THR A 24 -11.78 -6.01 -0.15
N GLU A 25 -11.35 -6.97 0.65
CA GLU A 25 -12.23 -7.64 1.60
C GLU A 25 -12.70 -6.71 2.70
N GLU A 26 -11.87 -5.72 3.06
CA GLU A 26 -12.25 -4.73 4.06
C GLU A 26 -13.12 -3.61 3.49
N GLY A 27 -13.40 -3.65 2.19
CA GLY A 27 -14.24 -2.64 1.54
C GLY A 27 -13.56 -1.31 1.35
N VAL A 28 -12.23 -1.29 1.31
CA VAL A 28 -11.44 -0.08 1.16
C VAL A 28 -11.09 0.12 -0.30
N THR A 29 -11.36 1.32 -0.81
CA THR A 29 -10.94 1.71 -2.17
C THR A 29 -9.48 2.13 -2.12
N PHE A 30 -8.69 1.67 -3.07
CA PHE A 30 -7.26 1.99 -3.10
C PHE A 30 -6.78 2.19 -4.53
N GLU A 31 -5.68 2.95 -4.64
CA GLU A 31 -4.99 3.16 -5.90
C GLU A 31 -3.76 2.27 -5.93
N VAL A 32 -3.53 1.59 -7.05
CA VAL A 32 -2.34 0.77 -7.24
C VAL A 32 -1.33 1.54 -8.07
N ARG A 33 -0.10 1.64 -7.57
CA ARG A 33 1.00 2.29 -8.29
C ARG A 33 2.10 1.27 -8.52
N ASP A 34 2.32 0.93 -9.79
CA ASP A 34 3.30 -0.05 -10.17
C ASP A 34 4.67 0.62 -10.31
N VAL A 35 5.59 0.27 -9.40
CA VAL A 35 6.91 0.90 -9.35
C VAL A 35 7.80 0.51 -10.54
N MET A 36 7.43 -0.54 -11.26
CA MET A 36 8.19 -0.95 -12.45
C MET A 36 7.81 -0.14 -13.69
N THR A 37 6.66 0.52 -13.68
CA THR A 37 6.19 1.31 -14.82
C THR A 37 6.49 2.79 -14.67
N SER A 38 6.88 3.24 -13.47
CA SER A 38 7.16 4.65 -13.23
C SER A 38 8.27 4.81 -12.21
N ARG A 39 9.33 5.48 -12.62
CA ARG A 39 10.45 5.78 -11.73
C ARG A 39 10.00 6.67 -10.55
N GLU A 40 9.05 7.57 -10.81
CA GLU A 40 8.52 8.44 -9.77
C GLU A 40 7.92 7.64 -8.63
N TYR A 41 7.20 6.55 -8.95
CA TYR A 41 6.61 5.70 -7.93
C TYR A 41 7.67 5.01 -7.09
N GLN A 42 8.76 4.56 -7.73
CA GLN A 42 9.88 3.97 -7.00
C GLN A 42 10.50 5.00 -6.05
N GLU A 43 10.67 6.24 -6.52
CA GLU A 43 11.22 7.29 -5.68
C GLU A 43 10.31 7.62 -4.50
N GLU A 44 9.00 7.54 -4.70
CA GLU A 44 8.04 7.76 -3.60
C GLU A 44 8.21 6.71 -2.51
N VAL A 45 8.40 5.45 -2.91
CA VAL A 45 8.64 4.36 -1.96
C VAL A 45 9.93 4.62 -1.18
N GLU A 46 10.98 5.07 -1.87
CA GLU A 46 12.27 5.36 -1.23
C GLU A 46 12.17 6.51 -0.24
N LYS A 47 11.31 7.49 -0.50
CA LYS A 47 11.09 8.61 0.43
C LYS A 47 10.52 8.16 1.75
N PHE A 48 9.76 7.05 1.75
CA PHE A 48 9.24 6.47 2.99
C PHE A 48 10.28 5.60 3.69
N GLY A 49 11.47 5.44 3.10
CA GLY A 49 12.53 4.66 3.70
C GLY A 49 12.52 3.19 3.32
N PHE A 50 11.78 2.82 2.29
CA PHE A 50 11.66 1.43 1.86
C PHE A 50 12.29 1.25 0.47
N LEU A 51 12.82 0.05 0.22
CA LEU A 51 13.43 -0.28 -1.07
C LEU A 51 12.60 -1.28 -1.87
N GLY A 52 11.64 -1.93 -1.25
CA GLY A 52 10.87 -2.97 -1.91
C GLY A 52 9.38 -2.74 -1.79
N VAL A 53 8.60 -3.65 -2.35
CA VAL A 53 7.15 -3.63 -2.35
C VAL A 53 6.63 -4.92 -1.72
N PRO A 54 5.36 -4.96 -1.27
CA PRO A 54 4.37 -3.90 -1.32
C PRO A 54 4.60 -2.84 -0.24
N VAL A 55 4.21 -1.60 -0.55
CA VAL A 55 4.16 -0.54 0.46
C VAL A 55 2.78 0.07 0.40
N THR A 56 2.09 0.08 1.54
CA THR A 56 0.74 0.62 1.64
C THR A 56 0.80 1.94 2.39
N VAL A 57 0.21 2.98 1.80
CA VAL A 57 0.29 4.34 2.35
C VAL A 57 -1.10 4.90 2.58
N VAL A 58 -1.31 5.45 3.79
CA VAL A 58 -2.50 6.23 4.11
C VAL A 58 -1.97 7.52 4.73
N GLU A 59 -2.23 8.65 4.08
CA GLU A 59 -1.68 9.95 4.47
C GLU A 59 -0.15 9.88 4.50
N ASP A 60 0.48 10.15 5.66
CA ASP A 60 1.93 10.08 5.82
C ASP A 60 2.39 8.79 6.49
N GLN A 61 1.47 7.83 6.70
CA GLN A 61 1.75 6.55 7.32
C GLN A 61 1.99 5.50 6.25
N ALA A 62 3.03 4.70 6.40
CA ALA A 62 3.38 3.67 5.42
C ALA A 62 3.72 2.36 6.11
N VAL A 63 3.27 1.25 5.50
CA VAL A 63 3.55 -0.10 5.99
C VAL A 63 4.13 -0.91 4.85
N LYS A 64 5.29 -1.52 5.08
CA LYS A 64 5.95 -2.37 4.07
C LYS A 64 5.58 -3.83 4.29
N GLY A 65 5.34 -4.53 3.19
CA GLY A 65 5.06 -5.96 3.21
C GLY A 65 3.65 -6.26 3.68
N PHE A 66 3.40 -7.55 3.94
CA PHE A 66 2.12 -7.97 4.48
C PHE A 66 2.26 -8.15 6.00
N ASP A 67 1.95 -7.09 6.73
CA ASP A 67 1.88 -7.09 8.18
C ASP A 67 0.42 -6.86 8.55
N HIS A 68 -0.26 -7.94 8.95
CA HIS A 68 -1.70 -7.91 9.19
C HIS A 68 -2.08 -6.85 10.23
N THR A 69 -1.34 -6.78 11.32
CA THR A 69 -1.63 -5.85 12.41
C THR A 69 -1.48 -4.39 11.96
N GLU A 70 -0.37 -4.09 11.28
CA GLU A 70 -0.12 -2.73 10.82
C GLU A 70 -1.03 -2.33 9.68
N LEU A 71 -1.35 -3.26 8.78
CA LEU A 71 -2.30 -3.00 7.70
C LEU A 71 -3.69 -2.73 8.26
N LYS A 72 -4.09 -3.48 9.28
CA LYS A 72 -5.38 -3.26 9.93
C LYS A 72 -5.44 -1.87 10.54
N ARG A 73 -4.35 -1.41 11.15
CA ARG A 73 -4.25 -0.06 11.70
C ARG A 73 -4.42 1.00 10.60
N LEU A 74 -3.76 0.80 9.44
CA LEU A 74 -3.91 1.72 8.32
C LEU A 74 -5.33 1.73 7.76
N ILE A 75 -5.95 0.56 7.70
CA ILE A 75 -7.33 0.45 7.20
C ILE A 75 -8.28 1.24 8.12
N GLU A 76 -8.10 1.11 9.43
CA GLU A 76 -8.92 1.87 10.38
C GLU A 76 -8.70 3.37 10.22
N LEU A 77 -7.45 3.79 10.01
CA LEU A 77 -7.13 5.19 9.75
C LEU A 77 -7.82 5.68 8.47
N ALA A 78 -7.82 4.86 7.43
CA ALA A 78 -8.42 5.23 6.14
C ALA A 78 -9.93 5.40 6.24
N LYS A 79 -10.57 4.67 7.16
CA LYS A 79 -12.03 4.73 7.33
C LYS A 79 -12.50 5.90 8.16
N GLN A 80 -11.59 6.63 8.78
CA GLN A 80 -11.94 7.78 9.62
C GLN A 80 -12.30 9.03 8.83
#